data_1346cafa4b7a747ba816bae992cf9f45
#
_entry.id   1346cafa4b7a747ba816bae992cf9f45
#
_cell.length_a   1.000
_cell.length_b   1.000
_cell.length_c   1.000
_cell.angle_alpha   90.00
_cell.angle_beta   90.00
_cell.angle_gamma   90.00
#
_symmetry.space_group_name_H-M   'P 1'
#
loop_
_entity.id
_entity.type
_entity.pdbx_description
1 polymer ?
#
loop_
_entity_poly.entity_id
_entity_poly.type
_entity_poly.pdbx_seq_one_letter_code
_entity_poly.pdbx_strand_id
1 'polypeptide(L)' 'MINTSRNEQAAMIKGGQAGGLFLEQIGKTDLVALTDAEWSAFVEHVITGYCDHLRELAADMSECPF' A
#
# COMPACT_ATOMS: atom_id res chain seq x y z
N MET A 1 12.22 -5.25 -16.00
CA MET A 1 12.12 -4.48 -14.75
C MET A 1 11.45 -3.14 -15.00
N ILE A 2 10.53 -2.77 -14.14
CA ILE A 2 9.79 -1.52 -14.29
C ILE A 2 10.52 -0.41 -13.55
N ASN A 3 10.75 0.70 -14.25
CA ASN A 3 11.30 1.89 -13.60
C ASN A 3 10.17 2.67 -12.95
N THR A 4 10.18 2.73 -11.63
CA THR A 4 9.18 3.51 -10.90
C THR A 4 9.70 4.92 -10.68
N SER A 5 8.81 5.88 -10.74
CA SER A 5 9.15 7.26 -10.40
C SER A 5 9.36 7.38 -8.89
N ARG A 6 9.92 8.51 -8.44
CA ARG A 6 10.08 8.78 -7.02
C ARG A 6 8.76 8.77 -6.28
N ASN A 7 7.73 9.32 -6.92
CA ASN A 7 6.39 9.36 -6.31
C ASN A 7 5.82 7.96 -6.17
N GLU A 8 6.04 7.12 -7.15
CA GLU A 8 5.58 5.73 -7.08
C GLU A 8 6.34 4.96 -6.02
N GLN A 9 7.64 5.17 -5.90
CA GLN A 9 8.44 4.53 -4.86
C GLN A 9 7.98 4.95 -3.46
N ALA A 10 7.73 6.24 -3.27
CA ALA A 10 7.23 6.74 -1.99
C ALA A 10 5.85 6.15 -1.67
N ALA A 11 4.99 6.04 -2.69
CA ALA A 11 3.67 5.45 -2.51
C ALA A 11 3.76 3.96 -2.17
N MET A 12 4.72 3.24 -2.75
CA MET A 12 4.94 1.82 -2.43
C MET A 12 5.36 1.65 -0.97
N ILE A 13 6.22 2.54 -0.47
CA ILE A 13 6.64 2.50 0.93
C ILE A 13 5.44 2.74 1.84
N LYS A 14 4.61 3.72 1.51
CA LYS A 14 3.40 4.01 2.30
C LYS A 14 2.42 2.84 2.27
N GLY A 15 2.25 2.22 1.11
CA GLY A 15 1.43 1.02 1.00
C GLY A 15 1.96 -0.12 1.86
N GLY A 16 3.27 -0.33 1.83
CA GLY A 16 3.90 -1.34 2.67
C GLY A 16 3.70 -1.07 4.16
N GLN A 17 3.79 0.19 4.57
CA GLN A 17 3.55 0.57 5.95
C GLN A 17 2.10 0.30 6.37
N ALA A 18 1.14 0.59 5.50
CA ALA A 18 -0.26 0.31 5.77
C ALA A 18 -0.51 -1.19 5.92
N GLY A 19 0.11 -1.99 5.06
CA GLY A 19 0.03 -3.45 5.16
C GLY A 19 0.66 -3.96 6.45
N GLY A 20 1.82 -3.40 6.83
CA GLY A 20 2.50 -3.76 8.07
C GLY A 20 1.64 -3.46 9.30
N LEU A 21 0.98 -2.31 9.32
CA LEU A 21 0.08 -1.95 10.41
C LEU A 21 -1.09 -2.94 10.51
N PHE A 22 -1.62 -3.36 9.37
CA PHE A 22 -2.67 -4.37 9.38
C PHE A 22 -2.19 -5.67 10.01
N LEU A 23 -0.98 -6.13 9.65
CA LEU A 23 -0.41 -7.34 10.22
C LEU A 23 -0.23 -7.22 11.74
N GLU A 24 0.20 -6.06 12.21
CA GLU A 24 0.32 -5.82 13.64
C GLU A 24 -1.04 -5.89 14.34
N GLN A 25 -2.08 -5.36 13.71
CA GLN A 25 -3.42 -5.36 14.26
C GLN A 25 -3.97 -6.77 14.46
N ILE A 26 -3.68 -7.67 13.51
CA ILE A 26 -4.13 -9.05 13.63
C ILE A 26 -3.13 -9.94 14.37
N GLY A 27 -1.98 -9.39 14.74
CA GLY A 27 -0.97 -10.10 15.50
C GLY A 27 -0.24 -11.20 14.73
N LYS A 28 -0.20 -11.10 13.40
CA LYS A 28 0.47 -12.09 12.55
C LYS A 28 1.59 -11.43 11.77
N THR A 29 2.77 -12.01 11.84
CA THR A 29 3.95 -11.51 11.14
C THR A 29 4.42 -12.44 10.03
N ASP A 30 3.84 -13.64 9.93
CA ASP A 30 4.18 -14.63 8.91
C ASP A 30 3.10 -14.62 7.84
N LEU A 31 3.45 -14.16 6.65
CA LEU A 31 2.51 -14.05 5.53
C LEU A 31 1.97 -15.42 5.11
N VAL A 32 2.75 -16.46 5.29
CA VAL A 32 2.31 -17.83 4.93
C VAL A 32 1.20 -18.31 5.86
N ALA A 33 1.14 -17.78 7.07
CA ALA A 33 0.13 -18.16 8.06
C ALA A 33 -1.21 -17.46 7.85
N LEU A 34 -1.30 -16.51 6.92
CA LEU A 34 -2.54 -15.77 6.67
C LEU A 34 -3.57 -16.66 5.97
N THR A 35 -4.82 -16.52 6.38
CA THR A 35 -5.93 -17.13 5.64
C THR A 35 -6.13 -16.36 4.33
N ASP A 36 -6.93 -16.91 3.42
CA ASP A 36 -7.24 -16.24 2.15
C ASP A 36 -7.88 -14.87 2.40
N ALA A 37 -8.79 -14.79 3.38
CA ALA A 37 -9.43 -13.53 3.72
C ALA A 37 -8.44 -12.52 4.29
N GLU A 38 -7.53 -12.98 5.14
CA GLU A 38 -6.49 -12.11 5.71
C GLU A 38 -5.52 -11.65 4.64
N TRP A 39 -5.14 -12.53 3.73
CA TRP A 39 -4.27 -12.18 2.62
C TRP A 39 -4.92 -11.11 1.73
N SER A 40 -6.19 -11.29 1.38
CA SER A 40 -6.91 -10.30 0.58
C SER A 40 -6.99 -8.96 1.28
N ALA A 41 -7.25 -8.95 2.58
CA ALA A 41 -7.30 -7.72 3.36
C ALA A 41 -5.92 -7.05 3.42
N PHE A 42 -4.85 -7.83 3.59
CA PHE A 42 -3.49 -7.31 3.58
C PHE A 42 -3.17 -6.61 2.26
N VAL A 43 -3.45 -7.27 1.14
CA VAL A 43 -3.22 -6.71 -0.18
C VAL A 43 -4.04 -5.43 -0.37
N GLU A 44 -5.28 -5.43 0.08
CA GLU A 44 -6.15 -4.27 0.00
C GLU A 44 -5.57 -3.08 0.78
N HIS A 45 -5.04 -3.31 1.96
CA HIS A 45 -4.39 -2.26 2.76
C HIS A 45 -3.16 -1.70 2.04
N VAL A 46 -2.35 -2.57 1.44
CA VAL A 46 -1.17 -2.13 0.69
C VAL A 46 -1.58 -1.25 -0.48
N ILE A 47 -2.55 -1.72 -1.27
CA ILE A 47 -3.01 -0.98 -2.45
C ILE A 47 -3.66 0.34 -2.05
N THR A 48 -4.48 0.32 -1.01
CA THR A 48 -5.14 1.53 -0.52
C THR A 48 -4.12 2.58 -0.08
N GLY A 49 -3.12 2.16 0.69
CA GLY A 49 -2.06 3.06 1.13
C GLY A 49 -1.27 3.63 -0.05
N TYR A 50 -0.99 2.80 -1.03
CA TYR A 50 -0.30 3.22 -2.25
C TYR A 50 -1.12 4.26 -3.01
N CYS A 51 -2.40 3.98 -3.26
CA CYS A 51 -3.26 4.88 -4.01
C CYS A 51 -3.51 6.18 -3.26
N ASP A 52 -3.71 6.12 -1.95
CA ASP A 52 -3.93 7.32 -1.14
C ASP A 52 -2.73 8.25 -1.18
N HIS A 53 -1.52 7.69 -1.10
CA HIS A 53 -0.32 8.51 -1.15
C HIS A 53 -0.12 9.14 -2.54
N LEU A 54 -0.39 8.38 -3.60
CA LEU A 54 -0.35 8.95 -4.95
C LEU A 54 -1.35 10.08 -5.12
N ARG A 55 -2.53 9.93 -4.52
CA ARG A 55 -3.56 10.96 -4.56
C ARG A 55 -3.12 12.22 -3.83
N GLU A 56 -2.47 12.08 -2.70
CA GLU A 56 -1.90 13.21 -1.96
C GLU A 56 -0.87 13.95 -2.81
N LEU A 57 0.01 13.21 -3.47
CA LEU A 57 1.04 13.81 -4.33
C LEU A 57 0.42 14.48 -5.55
N ALA A 58 -0.60 13.86 -6.13
CA ALA A 58 -1.29 14.41 -7.30
C ALA A 58 -2.09 15.65 -6.97
N ALA A 59 -2.56 15.80 -5.74
CA ALA A 59 -3.32 16.98 -5.33
C ALA A 59 -2.52 18.26 -5.48
N ASP A 60 -1.20 18.20 -5.27
CA ASP A 60 -0.33 19.35 -5.45
C ASP A 60 -0.20 19.75 -6.91
N MET A 61 -0.46 18.83 -7.82
CA MET A 61 -0.34 19.05 -9.25
C MET A 61 -1.69 19.29 -9.91
N SER A 62 -2.75 19.32 -9.14
CA SER A 62 -4.12 19.53 -9.55
C SER A 62 -4.64 18.52 -10.58
N GLU A 63 -3.94 17.42 -10.77
CA GLU A 63 -4.37 16.38 -11.69
C GLU A 63 -4.11 15.00 -11.11
N CYS A 64 -5.13 14.16 -11.15
CA CYS A 64 -5.00 12.78 -10.77
C CYS A 64 -5.24 11.91 -12.02
N PRO A 65 -4.29 11.04 -12.40
CA PRO A 65 -4.44 10.22 -13.60
C PRO A 65 -5.43 9.06 -13.44
N PHE A 66 -5.98 8.87 -12.26
CA PHE A 66 -6.92 7.77 -12.01
C PHE A 66 -8.34 8.27 -11.84
#